data_a066308eee8def65c98c995590d7d2dc
#
_entry.id   a066308eee8def65c98c995590d7d2dc
#
_cell.length_a   1.000
_cell.length_b   1.000
_cell.length_c   1.000
_cell.angle_alpha   90.00
_cell.angle_beta   90.00
_cell.angle_gamma   90.00
#
_symmetry.space_group_name_H-M   'P 1'
#
loop_
_entity.id
_entity.type
_entity.pdbx_description
1 polymer ?
#
loop_
_entity_poly.entity_id
_entity_poly.type
_entity_poly.pdbx_seq_one_letter_code
_entity_poly.pdbx_strand_id
1 'polypeptide(L)'
;MTVLKLGSLFDGIGVFPLAAMHCGMEPVWASEIEARPISITKRHFPDMLHLGDITKISGAEIPPVDVITFGSPCQDLSQIGTRNGFAGKKSSLFYQAMRIIEEMRYATNGRYPAFTVWENVAGAFSSNDRLDFAAMLSAFTGAEVSVPPRGWAHAGMVRGGCADTAWRLLDAQYWGEPALVQRRKRVFVV
;
A
#
# COMPACT_ATOMS: atom_id res chain seq x y z
N MET A 1 -23.90 6.37 -10.73
CA MET A 1 -22.94 5.58 -9.92
C MET A 1 -21.94 6.56 -9.35
N THR A 2 -21.63 6.46 -8.06
CA THR A 2 -20.62 7.32 -7.44
C THR A 2 -19.24 6.84 -7.91
N VAL A 3 -18.40 7.74 -8.42
CA VAL A 3 -17.02 7.43 -8.83
C VAL A 3 -16.21 7.16 -7.57
N LEU A 4 -15.47 6.05 -7.53
CA LEU A 4 -14.58 5.73 -6.42
C LEU A 4 -13.36 6.66 -6.43
N LYS A 5 -12.94 7.10 -5.25
CA LYS A 5 -11.82 8.01 -5.05
C LYS A 5 -10.58 7.27 -4.60
N LEU A 6 -9.42 7.66 -5.12
CA LEU A 6 -8.13 7.05 -4.81
C LEU A 6 -7.16 8.06 -4.21
N GLY A 7 -6.46 7.62 -3.15
CA GLY A 7 -5.25 8.26 -2.64
C GLY A 7 -4.05 7.34 -2.82
N SER A 8 -2.89 7.89 -3.14
CA SER A 8 -1.67 7.13 -3.38
C SER A 8 -0.54 7.60 -2.47
N LEU A 9 0.06 6.67 -1.70
CA LEU A 9 1.23 6.94 -0.86
C LEU A 9 2.48 6.32 -1.52
N PHE A 10 3.62 7.00 -1.41
CA PHE A 10 4.87 6.64 -2.12
C PHE A 10 4.64 6.55 -3.62
N ASP A 11 3.96 7.56 -4.14
CA ASP A 11 3.34 7.54 -5.46
C ASP A 11 4.33 7.40 -6.63
N GLY A 12 5.58 7.83 -6.44
CA GLY A 12 6.56 7.83 -7.51
C GLY A 12 6.07 8.70 -8.67
N ILE A 13 5.98 8.13 -9.85
CA ILE A 13 5.58 8.83 -11.09
C ILE A 13 4.08 8.74 -11.41
N GLY A 14 3.23 8.33 -10.46
CA GLY A 14 1.78 8.30 -10.64
C GLY A 14 1.23 7.04 -11.30
N VAL A 15 1.87 5.89 -11.13
CA VAL A 15 1.42 4.63 -11.76
C VAL A 15 0.09 4.14 -11.17
N PHE A 16 -0.11 4.24 -9.86
CA PHE A 16 -1.39 3.91 -9.23
C PHE A 16 -2.52 4.86 -9.62
N PRO A 17 -2.34 6.20 -9.60
CA PRO A 17 -3.29 7.14 -10.17
C PRO A 17 -3.67 6.84 -11.62
N LEU A 18 -2.70 6.51 -12.47
CA LEU A 18 -2.95 6.15 -13.86
C LEU A 18 -3.81 4.87 -13.97
N ALA A 19 -3.46 3.84 -13.21
CA ALA A 19 -4.22 2.60 -13.17
C ALA A 19 -5.66 2.83 -12.67
N ALA A 20 -5.83 3.68 -11.65
CA ALA A 20 -7.13 4.07 -11.12
C ALA A 20 -8.02 4.73 -12.19
N MET A 21 -7.48 5.67 -12.97
CA MET A 21 -8.22 6.29 -14.07
C MET A 21 -8.66 5.27 -15.11
N HIS A 22 -7.81 4.32 -15.47
CA HIS A 22 -8.18 3.24 -16.40
C HIS A 22 -9.29 2.32 -15.84
N CYS A 23 -9.44 2.26 -14.52
CA CYS A 23 -10.51 1.55 -13.83
C CYS A 23 -11.74 2.43 -13.53
N GLY A 24 -11.79 3.67 -14.02
CA GLY A 24 -12.89 4.60 -13.78
C GLY A 24 -12.93 5.19 -12.37
N MET A 25 -11.80 5.20 -11.66
CA MET A 25 -11.63 5.84 -10.35
C MET A 25 -11.03 7.25 -10.53
N GLU A 26 -11.28 8.12 -9.56
CA GLU A 26 -10.76 9.49 -9.49
C GLU A 26 -9.54 9.56 -8.55
N PRO A 27 -8.32 9.87 -9.05
CA PRO A 27 -7.19 10.20 -8.19
C PRO A 27 -7.39 11.55 -7.50
N VAL A 28 -7.42 11.54 -6.16
CA VAL A 28 -7.70 12.76 -5.36
C VAL A 28 -6.41 13.36 -4.82
N TRP A 29 -5.51 12.52 -4.30
CA TRP A 29 -4.25 12.99 -3.73
C TRP A 29 -3.15 11.94 -3.82
N ALA A 30 -1.90 12.44 -3.79
CA ALA A 30 -0.71 11.61 -3.74
C ALA A 30 0.31 12.16 -2.74
N SER A 31 1.06 11.27 -2.08
CA SER A 31 2.23 11.58 -1.25
C SER A 31 3.50 11.05 -1.91
N GLU A 32 4.43 11.95 -2.16
CA GLU A 32 5.77 11.70 -2.70
C GLU A 32 6.68 12.84 -2.25
N ILE A 33 7.97 12.55 -2.00
CA ILE A 33 8.94 13.56 -1.55
C ILE A 33 9.93 13.99 -2.63
N GLU A 34 10.11 13.13 -3.65
CA GLU A 34 11.08 13.35 -4.70
C GLU A 34 10.55 14.36 -5.74
N ALA A 35 11.26 15.46 -5.93
CA ALA A 35 10.82 16.56 -6.80
C ALA A 35 10.60 16.13 -8.27
N ARG A 36 11.42 15.20 -8.78
CA ARG A 36 11.31 14.73 -10.17
C ARG A 36 10.05 13.89 -10.41
N PRO A 37 9.74 12.85 -9.63
CA PRO A 37 8.45 12.16 -9.69
C PRO A 37 7.26 13.11 -9.54
N ILE A 38 7.28 14.01 -8.56
CA ILE A 38 6.21 15.00 -8.35
C ILE A 38 5.98 15.87 -9.60
N SER A 39 7.04 16.28 -10.30
CA SER A 39 6.89 17.08 -11.52
C SER A 39 6.19 16.33 -12.64
N ILE A 40 6.39 15.02 -12.72
CA ILE A 40 5.72 14.13 -13.68
C ILE A 40 4.25 13.99 -13.33
N THR A 41 3.93 13.68 -12.08
CA THR A 41 2.54 13.49 -11.63
C THR A 41 1.74 14.79 -11.74
N LYS A 42 2.29 15.93 -11.39
CA LYS A 42 1.64 17.25 -11.58
C LYS A 42 1.30 17.56 -13.04
N ARG A 43 2.10 17.07 -13.97
CA ARG A 43 1.85 17.26 -15.40
C ARG A 43 0.69 16.39 -15.91
N HIS A 44 0.60 15.15 -15.40
CA HIS A 44 -0.40 14.19 -15.85
C HIS A 44 -1.70 14.26 -15.05
N PHE A 45 -1.65 14.71 -13.81
CA PHE A 45 -2.77 14.81 -12.88
C PHE A 45 -2.78 16.22 -12.25
N PRO A 46 -3.09 17.28 -13.04
CA PRO A 46 -2.97 18.68 -12.56
C PRO A 46 -3.92 18.98 -11.40
N ASP A 47 -5.06 18.30 -11.29
CA ASP A 47 -6.06 18.51 -10.25
C ASP A 47 -5.83 17.66 -8.99
N MET A 48 -4.86 16.71 -9.03
CA MET A 48 -4.55 15.86 -7.90
C MET A 48 -3.72 16.62 -6.85
N LEU A 49 -4.12 16.55 -5.57
CA LEU A 49 -3.38 17.16 -4.47
C LEU A 49 -2.05 16.44 -4.22
N HIS A 50 -0.97 17.21 -4.07
CA HIS A 50 0.34 16.68 -3.68
C HIS A 50 0.60 16.98 -2.22
N LEU A 51 0.60 15.93 -1.38
CA LEU A 51 0.68 16.04 0.09
C LEU A 51 2.12 16.06 0.62
N GLY A 52 3.11 15.72 -0.23
CA GLY A 52 4.53 15.72 0.15
C GLY A 52 4.90 14.57 1.08
N ASP A 53 5.60 14.90 2.17
CA ASP A 53 6.20 13.96 3.11
C ASP A 53 5.14 13.24 3.95
N ILE A 54 5.09 11.91 3.82
CA ILE A 54 4.14 11.04 4.53
C ILE A 54 4.21 11.20 6.07
N THR A 55 5.37 11.55 6.61
CA THR A 55 5.54 11.72 8.06
C THR A 55 4.83 12.96 8.61
N LYS A 56 4.46 13.89 7.73
CA LYS A 56 3.80 15.16 8.06
C LYS A 56 2.31 15.16 7.74
N ILE A 57 1.79 14.11 7.13
CA ILE A 57 0.39 13.99 6.76
C ILE A 57 -0.41 13.51 7.95
N SER A 58 -1.54 14.16 8.23
CA SER A 58 -2.60 13.66 9.11
C SER A 58 -3.69 13.00 8.26
N GLY A 59 -3.93 11.71 8.46
CA GLY A 59 -4.98 10.97 7.76
C GLY A 59 -6.40 11.48 8.07
N ALA A 60 -6.56 12.16 9.21
CA ALA A 60 -7.84 12.76 9.62
C ALA A 60 -8.14 14.10 8.92
N GLU A 61 -7.11 14.77 8.36
CA GLU A 61 -7.23 16.12 7.79
C GLU A 61 -7.23 16.12 6.26
N ILE A 62 -6.80 15.03 5.62
CA ILE A 62 -6.81 14.91 4.17
C ILE A 62 -8.17 14.44 3.64
N PRO A 63 -8.51 14.75 2.38
CA PRO A 63 -9.78 14.30 1.78
C PRO A 63 -9.97 12.79 1.90
N PRO A 64 -11.07 12.29 2.45
CA PRO A 64 -11.32 10.86 2.53
C PRO A 64 -11.52 10.25 1.14
N VAL A 65 -10.96 9.04 0.95
CA VAL A 65 -10.98 8.29 -0.31
C VAL A 65 -11.41 6.85 -0.09
N ASP A 66 -12.00 6.23 -1.12
CA ASP A 66 -12.48 4.85 -1.05
C ASP A 66 -11.31 3.85 -1.05
N VAL A 67 -10.24 4.17 -1.78
CA VAL A 67 -9.08 3.30 -1.96
C VAL A 67 -7.79 4.05 -1.61
N ILE A 68 -6.94 3.47 -0.79
CA ILE A 68 -5.55 3.92 -0.61
C ILE A 68 -4.61 2.88 -1.18
N THR A 69 -3.72 3.31 -2.10
CA THR A 69 -2.66 2.46 -2.64
C THR A 69 -1.31 2.89 -2.12
N PHE A 70 -0.40 1.93 -1.88
CA PHE A 70 0.96 2.25 -1.49
C PHE A 70 1.96 1.12 -1.77
N GLY A 71 3.17 1.51 -2.15
CA GLY A 71 4.33 0.63 -2.29
C GLY A 71 5.43 1.11 -1.35
N SER A 72 5.45 0.64 -0.10
CA SER A 72 6.51 1.03 0.84
C SER A 72 7.87 0.49 0.39
N PRO A 73 8.98 1.25 0.61
CA PRO A 73 10.32 0.78 0.27
C PRO A 73 10.65 -0.57 0.91
N CYS A 74 11.26 -1.49 0.12
CA CYS A 74 11.57 -2.85 0.59
C CYS A 74 12.56 -2.88 1.77
N GLN A 75 13.42 -1.86 1.91
CA GLN A 75 14.39 -1.75 3.01
C GLN A 75 13.71 -1.60 4.37
N ASP A 76 12.47 -1.12 4.41
CA ASP A 76 11.72 -0.95 5.64
C ASP A 76 11.05 -2.23 6.13
N LEU A 77 10.91 -3.25 5.27
CA LEU A 77 10.36 -4.55 5.68
C LEU A 77 11.27 -5.24 6.70
N SER A 78 12.60 -5.16 6.55
CA SER A 78 13.55 -5.74 7.51
C SER A 78 13.47 -5.13 8.91
N GLN A 79 12.88 -3.96 9.06
CA GLN A 79 12.65 -3.29 10.35
C GLN A 79 11.32 -3.69 11.01
N ILE A 80 10.37 -4.23 10.25
CA ILE A 80 9.05 -4.65 10.75
C ILE A 80 9.21 -5.84 11.72
N GLY A 81 10.08 -6.79 11.40
CA GLY A 81 10.30 -8.02 12.17
C GLY A 81 11.33 -7.94 13.30
N THR A 82 12.13 -6.87 13.41
CA THR A 82 13.08 -6.74 14.51
C THR A 82 12.37 -6.42 15.82
N ARG A 83 12.60 -7.26 16.83
CA ARG A 83 12.04 -7.17 18.20
C ARG A 83 12.46 -5.93 19.01
N ASN A 84 12.97 -4.90 18.37
CA ASN A 84 13.28 -3.62 19.01
C ASN A 84 11.98 -2.88 19.27
N GLY A 85 11.39 -3.13 20.43
CA GLY A 85 10.29 -2.47 21.10
C GLY A 85 9.34 -1.56 20.32
N PHE A 86 8.21 -1.21 20.89
CA PHE A 86 7.15 -0.34 20.32
C PHE A 86 7.64 0.95 19.64
N ALA A 87 8.83 1.48 20.00
CA ALA A 87 9.41 2.70 19.42
C ALA A 87 10.02 2.47 18.03
N GLY A 88 10.61 1.29 17.73
CA GLY A 88 11.18 0.98 16.42
C GLY A 88 10.13 0.65 15.35
N LYS A 89 8.98 0.12 15.74
CA LYS A 89 7.87 -0.20 14.83
C LYS A 89 7.21 1.05 14.23
N LYS A 90 7.16 2.16 14.97
CA LYS A 90 6.49 3.40 14.52
C LYS A 90 7.30 4.21 13.51
N SER A 91 8.58 3.93 13.31
CA SER A 91 9.46 4.72 12.45
C SER A 91 9.56 4.21 11.01
N SER A 92 9.11 2.98 10.69
CA SER A 92 9.14 2.51 9.33
C SER A 92 8.05 3.17 8.47
N LEU A 93 8.37 3.43 7.21
CA LEU A 93 7.45 4.09 6.26
C LEU A 93 6.17 3.28 6.04
N PHE A 94 6.24 1.95 6.14
CA PHE A 94 5.06 1.07 6.15
C PHE A 94 4.08 1.47 7.27
N TYR A 95 4.57 1.65 8.50
CA TYR A 95 3.71 2.04 9.62
C TYR A 95 3.22 3.48 9.53
N GLN A 96 3.90 4.36 8.80
CA GLN A 96 3.36 5.68 8.48
C GLN A 96 2.14 5.58 7.55
N ALA A 97 2.17 4.67 6.58
CA ALA A 97 1.00 4.40 5.74
C ALA A 97 -0.17 3.83 6.58
N MET A 98 0.11 2.84 7.45
CA MET A 98 -0.90 2.29 8.35
C MET A 98 -1.50 3.35 9.28
N ARG A 99 -0.68 4.25 9.84
CA ARG A 99 -1.13 5.38 10.66
C ARG A 99 -2.11 6.27 9.91
N ILE A 100 -1.81 6.66 8.68
CA ILE A 100 -2.71 7.49 7.85
C ILE A 100 -4.04 6.78 7.60
N ILE A 101 -4.00 5.48 7.30
CA ILE A 101 -5.19 4.66 7.09
C ILE A 101 -6.05 4.63 8.37
N GLU A 102 -5.44 4.36 9.53
CA GLU A 102 -6.12 4.31 10.82
C GLU A 102 -6.72 5.66 11.21
N GLU A 103 -5.97 6.76 11.05
CA GLU A 103 -6.44 8.12 11.31
C GLU A 103 -7.64 8.49 10.43
N MET A 104 -7.61 8.16 9.14
CA MET A 104 -8.74 8.39 8.23
C MET A 104 -9.96 7.55 8.63
N ARG A 105 -9.77 6.27 8.97
CA ARG A 105 -10.84 5.40 9.44
C ARG A 105 -11.46 5.94 10.71
N TYR A 106 -10.64 6.37 11.67
CA TYR A 106 -11.12 6.97 12.91
C TYR A 106 -11.95 8.24 12.65
N ALA A 107 -11.43 9.17 11.85
CA ALA A 107 -12.12 10.42 11.52
C ALA A 107 -13.43 10.23 10.74
N THR A 108 -13.57 9.10 10.04
CA THR A 108 -14.74 8.80 9.21
C THR A 108 -15.66 7.71 9.78
N ASN A 109 -15.50 7.38 11.07
CA ASN A 109 -16.25 6.30 11.74
C ASN A 109 -16.15 4.96 11.01
N GLY A 110 -14.98 4.62 10.51
CA GLY A 110 -14.68 3.37 9.80
C GLY A 110 -15.12 3.33 8.33
N ARG A 111 -15.65 4.43 7.79
CA ARG A 111 -16.19 4.45 6.43
C ARG A 111 -15.10 4.48 5.35
N TYR A 112 -14.01 5.22 5.57
CA TYR A 112 -12.93 5.41 4.61
C TYR A 112 -11.55 5.14 5.23
N PRO A 113 -10.60 4.56 4.45
CA PRO A 113 -10.83 3.92 3.16
C PRO A 113 -11.61 2.60 3.33
N ALA A 114 -12.35 2.21 2.28
CA ALA A 114 -13.00 0.89 2.21
C ALA A 114 -12.00 -0.19 1.81
N PHE A 115 -11.02 0.16 0.96
CA PHE A 115 -9.97 -0.74 0.50
C PHE A 115 -8.59 -0.12 0.64
N THR A 116 -7.60 -0.98 0.90
CA THR A 116 -6.19 -0.62 0.82
C THR A 116 -5.47 -1.61 -0.09
N VAL A 117 -4.54 -1.11 -0.92
CA VAL A 117 -3.75 -1.96 -1.81
C VAL A 117 -2.27 -1.69 -1.54
N TRP A 118 -1.60 -2.69 -0.99
CA TRP A 118 -0.15 -2.65 -0.82
C TRP A 118 0.54 -3.44 -1.93
N GLU A 119 1.57 -2.84 -2.54
CA GLU A 119 2.41 -3.48 -3.55
C GLU A 119 3.84 -3.62 -3.04
N ASN A 120 4.45 -4.79 -3.34
CA ASN A 120 5.88 -4.97 -3.07
C ASN A 120 6.52 -6.03 -3.97
N VAL A 121 7.82 -6.17 -3.89
CA VAL A 121 8.57 -7.22 -4.61
C VAL A 121 8.26 -8.60 -4.05
N ALA A 122 8.44 -9.65 -4.87
CA ALA A 122 8.26 -11.05 -4.44
C ALA A 122 9.15 -11.45 -3.25
N GLY A 123 10.29 -10.75 -3.06
CA GLY A 123 11.19 -10.93 -1.91
C GLY A 123 10.53 -10.68 -0.54
N ALA A 124 9.41 -9.96 -0.49
CA ALA A 124 8.65 -9.77 0.75
C ALA A 124 8.24 -11.09 1.42
N PHE A 125 8.02 -12.15 0.63
CA PHE A 125 7.69 -13.48 1.16
C PHE A 125 8.85 -14.19 1.90
N SER A 126 10.09 -13.79 1.66
CA SER A 126 11.28 -14.39 2.26
C SER A 126 12.06 -13.47 3.19
N SER A 127 11.69 -12.19 3.24
CA SER A 127 12.34 -11.20 4.09
C SER A 127 12.30 -11.60 5.57
N ASN A 128 13.44 -11.45 6.28
CA ASN A 128 13.56 -11.71 7.71
C ASN A 128 12.94 -13.06 8.12
N ASP A 129 13.41 -14.16 7.50
CA ASP A 129 12.88 -15.51 7.72
C ASP A 129 11.37 -15.61 7.56
N ARG A 130 10.79 -14.84 6.61
CA ARG A 130 9.35 -14.75 6.30
C ARG A 130 8.51 -14.01 7.34
N LEU A 131 9.13 -13.47 8.39
CA LEU A 131 8.45 -12.80 9.50
C LEU A 131 7.90 -11.44 9.11
N ASP A 132 8.53 -10.74 8.16
CA ASP A 132 8.08 -9.41 7.74
C ASP A 132 6.71 -9.46 7.07
N PHE A 133 6.46 -10.48 6.23
CA PHE A 133 5.16 -10.66 5.60
C PHE A 133 4.07 -11.05 6.62
N ALA A 134 4.41 -11.88 7.63
CA ALA A 134 3.51 -12.18 8.74
C ALA A 134 3.14 -10.92 9.55
N ALA A 135 4.15 -10.09 9.86
CA ALA A 135 3.95 -8.85 10.61
C ALA A 135 3.09 -7.84 9.83
N MET A 136 3.29 -7.74 8.52
CA MET A 136 2.48 -6.92 7.64
C MET A 136 1.03 -7.39 7.61
N LEU A 137 0.78 -8.68 7.41
CA LEU A 137 -0.59 -9.25 7.45
C LEU A 137 -1.23 -9.03 8.83
N SER A 138 -0.47 -9.18 9.91
CA SER A 138 -0.96 -8.91 11.27
C SER A 138 -1.36 -7.45 11.46
N ALA A 139 -0.61 -6.51 10.89
CA ALA A 139 -0.93 -5.08 10.95
C ALA A 139 -2.23 -4.75 10.20
N PHE A 140 -2.46 -5.35 9.03
CA PHE A 140 -3.71 -5.14 8.27
C PHE A 140 -4.93 -5.77 8.94
N THR A 141 -4.79 -6.99 9.44
CA THR A 141 -5.93 -7.77 9.94
C THR A 141 -6.27 -7.49 11.40
N GLY A 142 -5.32 -6.94 12.18
CA GLY A 142 -5.43 -6.85 13.64
C GLY A 142 -5.38 -8.22 14.33
N ALA A 143 -5.00 -9.28 13.63
CA ALA A 143 -4.87 -10.64 14.14
C ALA A 143 -3.39 -11.07 14.17
N GLU A 144 -3.02 -11.99 15.07
CA GLU A 144 -1.70 -12.60 15.04
C GLU A 144 -1.60 -13.60 13.88
N VAL A 145 -0.71 -13.32 12.91
CA VAL A 145 -0.51 -14.18 11.75
C VAL A 145 0.83 -14.87 11.84
N SER A 146 0.80 -16.22 11.90
CA SER A 146 2.00 -17.05 11.95
C SER A 146 2.49 -17.40 10.56
N VAL A 147 3.82 -17.59 10.42
CA VAL A 147 4.42 -18.07 9.17
C VAL A 147 3.98 -19.52 8.91
N PRO A 148 3.38 -19.83 7.74
CA PRO A 148 2.99 -21.19 7.42
C PRO A 148 4.21 -22.13 7.36
N PRO A 149 4.10 -23.40 7.80
CA PRO A 149 5.23 -24.35 7.82
C PRO A 149 5.91 -24.53 6.46
N ARG A 150 5.14 -24.47 5.37
CA ARG A 150 5.62 -24.58 3.98
C ARG A 150 6.03 -23.22 3.37
N GLY A 151 5.98 -22.12 4.15
CA GLY A 151 6.17 -20.76 3.68
C GLY A 151 4.93 -20.18 3.00
N TRP A 152 5.06 -18.95 2.53
CA TRP A 152 3.96 -18.19 1.92
C TRP A 152 3.61 -18.72 0.54
N ALA A 153 2.35 -19.06 0.32
CA ALA A 153 1.84 -19.35 -1.01
C ALA A 153 1.75 -18.06 -1.87
N HIS A 154 1.74 -18.21 -3.19
CA HIS A 154 1.64 -17.07 -4.12
C HIS A 154 0.27 -16.37 -4.08
N ALA A 155 -0.72 -16.98 -3.46
CA ALA A 155 -2.03 -16.39 -3.19
C ALA A 155 -2.55 -16.93 -1.85
N GLY A 156 -3.30 -16.11 -1.14
CA GLY A 156 -3.91 -16.50 0.11
C GLY A 156 -4.81 -15.42 0.68
N MET A 157 -5.39 -15.70 1.84
CA MET A 157 -6.29 -14.80 2.53
C MET A 157 -6.19 -15.05 4.04
N VAL A 158 -6.29 -13.97 4.80
CA VAL A 158 -6.45 -13.98 6.26
C VAL A 158 -7.65 -13.13 6.61
N ARG A 159 -8.51 -13.63 7.48
CA ARG A 159 -9.61 -12.88 8.07
C ARG A 159 -9.20 -12.36 9.44
N GLY A 160 -9.49 -11.10 9.71
CA GLY A 160 -9.16 -10.47 10.97
C GLY A 160 -10.25 -9.61 11.55
N GLY A 161 -10.03 -9.10 12.75
CA GLY A 161 -10.97 -8.22 13.43
C GLY A 161 -11.03 -6.81 12.83
N CYS A 162 -9.92 -6.34 12.22
CA CYS A 162 -9.85 -5.02 11.62
C CYS A 162 -10.18 -5.02 10.13
N ALA A 163 -9.69 -6.02 9.40
CA ALA A 163 -9.96 -6.19 7.97
C ALA A 163 -9.77 -7.66 7.54
N ASP A 164 -10.44 -8.05 6.48
CA ASP A 164 -10.10 -9.24 5.70
C ASP A 164 -9.03 -8.85 4.69
N THR A 165 -7.99 -9.67 4.58
CA THR A 165 -6.83 -9.35 3.75
C THR A 165 -6.50 -10.51 2.84
N ALA A 166 -6.42 -10.26 1.53
CA ALA A 166 -6.04 -11.24 0.52
C ALA A 166 -4.78 -10.79 -0.22
N TRP A 167 -3.96 -11.75 -0.69
CA TRP A 167 -2.79 -11.43 -1.49
C TRP A 167 -2.65 -12.31 -2.71
N ARG A 168 -1.96 -11.77 -3.72
CA ARG A 168 -1.59 -12.50 -4.92
C ARG A 168 -0.25 -12.01 -5.49
N LEU A 169 0.60 -12.97 -5.86
CA LEU A 169 1.79 -12.70 -6.66
C LEU A 169 1.39 -12.65 -8.14
N LEU A 170 1.65 -11.52 -8.77
CA LEU A 170 1.41 -11.29 -10.19
C LEU A 170 2.75 -11.09 -10.91
N ASP A 171 2.81 -11.51 -12.18
CA ASP A 171 3.98 -11.27 -13.03
C ASP A 171 3.53 -10.47 -14.26
N ALA A 172 4.08 -9.27 -14.43
CA ALA A 172 3.67 -8.32 -15.47
C ALA A 172 3.75 -8.89 -16.90
N GLN A 173 4.62 -9.90 -17.14
CA GLN A 173 4.75 -10.51 -18.46
C GLN A 173 3.47 -11.17 -18.99
N TYR A 174 2.50 -11.44 -18.11
CA TYR A 174 1.23 -12.10 -18.48
C TYR A 174 0.05 -11.12 -18.59
N TRP A 175 0.32 -9.81 -18.49
CA TRP A 175 -0.72 -8.79 -18.45
C TRP A 175 -0.51 -7.75 -19.55
N GLY A 176 -1.63 -7.29 -20.14
CA GLY A 176 -1.65 -6.28 -21.20
C GLY A 176 -1.71 -6.88 -22.61
N GLU A 177 -2.14 -6.05 -23.56
CA GLU A 177 -2.15 -6.35 -25.00
C GLU A 177 -1.44 -5.23 -25.76
N PRO A 178 -0.25 -5.45 -26.31
CA PRO A 178 0.56 -6.68 -26.21
C PRO A 178 1.11 -6.91 -24.79
N ALA A 179 1.33 -8.17 -24.42
CA ALA A 179 1.93 -8.53 -23.15
C ALA A 179 3.32 -7.89 -22.98
N LEU A 180 3.63 -7.45 -21.76
CA LEU A 180 4.94 -6.87 -21.46
C LEU A 180 6.05 -7.93 -21.57
N VAL A 181 7.10 -7.63 -22.37
CA VAL A 181 8.29 -8.51 -22.52
C VAL A 181 9.24 -8.32 -21.32
N GLN A 182 8.69 -8.32 -20.09
CA GLN A 182 9.46 -8.15 -18.86
C GLN A 182 8.94 -9.05 -17.77
N ARG A 183 9.79 -9.90 -17.21
CA ARG A 183 9.50 -10.62 -15.98
C ARG A 183 9.57 -9.65 -14.79
N ARG A 184 8.41 -9.25 -14.29
CA ARG A 184 8.29 -8.34 -13.16
C ARG A 184 7.27 -8.89 -12.17
N LYS A 185 7.74 -9.68 -11.21
CA LYS A 185 6.89 -10.24 -10.17
C LYS A 185 6.66 -9.23 -9.04
N ARG A 186 5.40 -9.04 -8.68
CA ARG A 186 4.97 -8.19 -7.57
C ARG A 186 3.89 -8.89 -6.77
N VAL A 187 3.95 -8.78 -5.46
CA VAL A 187 2.86 -9.15 -4.57
C VAL A 187 1.95 -7.95 -4.38
N PHE A 188 0.67 -8.18 -4.54
CA PHE A 188 -0.38 -7.25 -4.18
C PHE A 188 -1.15 -7.81 -3.01
N VAL A 189 -1.44 -6.96 -2.03
CA VAL A 189 -2.22 -7.28 -0.83
C VAL A 189 -3.35 -6.27 -0.75
N VAL A 190 -4.59 -6.78 -0.63
CA VAL A 190 -5.81 -5.97 -0.58
C VAL A 190 -6.58 -6.30 0.68
#